data_00b11960c5cbdf4a1be878c6e4992b5f
#
_entry.id   00b11960c5cbdf4a1be878c6e4992b5f
#
_cell.length_a   1.000
_cell.length_b   1.000
_cell.length_c   1.000
_cell.angle_alpha   90.00
_cell.angle_beta   90.00
_cell.angle_gamma   90.00
#
_symmetry.space_group_name_H-M   'P 1'
#
loop_
_entity.id
_entity.type
_entity.pdbx_description
1 polymer ?
#
loop_
_entity_poly.entity_id
_entity_poly.type
_entity_poly.pdbx_seq_one_letter_code
_entity_poly.pdbx_strand_id
1 'polypeptide(L)'
;DSQRGDYRKAWENHNLATLERLRQLEEHPEGDAPYLIVSLGDSSVQGMGASRITESYPARLASAIASQIDREVLLLNLSLSGATIESVELTQIPQMRGLGLIDGSRVPDLVTLTVGGNDVMAEDMAPGQFEERLRRVLSVLPPRSLVSTIPSFGIMPQEARAQNMSDRIGAAVADSDAQLVDLRSLTQEYSLPTYTFAYHAADFFHPNS
;
A
#
# COMPACT_ATOMS: atom_id res chain seq x y z
N ASP A 1 -10.50 12.90 -12.68
CA ASP A 1 -10.20 13.78 -11.52
C ASP A 1 -11.24 13.73 -10.40
N SER A 2 -12.52 13.48 -10.66
CA SER A 2 -13.53 13.36 -9.61
C SER A 2 -13.27 12.15 -8.69
N GLN A 3 -12.99 10.98 -9.25
CA GLN A 3 -12.78 9.76 -8.47
C GLN A 3 -11.61 9.88 -7.46
N ARG A 4 -10.50 10.52 -7.85
CA ARG A 4 -9.37 10.75 -6.93
C ARG A 4 -9.77 11.60 -5.73
N GLY A 5 -10.52 12.68 -5.97
CA GLY A 5 -11.02 13.55 -4.91
C GLY A 5 -12.01 12.85 -3.99
N ASP A 6 -12.93 12.08 -4.58
CA ASP A 6 -13.94 11.34 -3.84
C ASP A 6 -13.32 10.24 -2.98
N TYR A 7 -12.34 9.47 -3.52
CA TYR A 7 -11.66 8.41 -2.78
C TYR A 7 -10.77 8.95 -1.68
N ARG A 8 -10.05 10.06 -1.93
CA ARG A 8 -9.29 10.73 -0.88
C ARG A 8 -10.18 11.13 0.27
N LYS A 9 -11.29 11.80 -0.01
CA LYS A 9 -12.26 12.22 1.02
C LYS A 9 -12.89 11.03 1.76
N ALA A 10 -13.20 9.97 1.04
CA ALA A 10 -13.74 8.75 1.64
C ALA A 10 -12.74 8.10 2.60
N TRP A 11 -11.46 8.01 2.22
CA TRP A 11 -10.41 7.50 3.11
C TRP A 11 -10.11 8.44 4.27
N GLU A 12 -10.11 9.75 4.08
CA GLU A 12 -9.98 10.71 5.18
C GLU A 12 -11.08 10.50 6.23
N ASN A 13 -12.33 10.37 5.80
CA ASN A 13 -13.46 10.10 6.71
C ASN A 13 -13.33 8.75 7.40
N HIS A 14 -12.94 7.69 6.67
CA HIS A 14 -12.71 6.36 7.23
C HIS A 14 -11.60 6.39 8.27
N ASN A 15 -10.46 7.01 7.97
CA ASN A 15 -9.32 7.12 8.87
C ASN A 15 -9.68 7.90 10.14
N LEU A 16 -10.45 9.00 10.03
CA LEU A 16 -10.91 9.74 11.20
C LEU A 16 -11.79 8.88 12.10
N ALA A 17 -12.73 8.11 11.54
CA ALA A 17 -13.56 7.19 12.30
C ALA A 17 -12.72 6.08 12.98
N THR A 18 -11.72 5.54 12.28
CA THR A 18 -10.79 4.54 12.84
C THR A 18 -9.94 5.10 13.98
N LEU A 19 -9.41 6.32 13.83
CA LEU A 19 -8.64 6.99 14.88
C LEU A 19 -9.51 7.29 16.12
N GLU A 20 -10.74 7.70 15.92
CA GLU A 20 -11.70 7.91 17.02
C GLU A 20 -12.00 6.58 17.73
N ARG A 21 -12.19 5.47 17.00
CA ARG A 21 -12.38 4.15 17.61
C ARG A 21 -11.15 3.71 18.42
N LEU A 22 -9.95 3.91 17.89
CA LEU A 22 -8.70 3.62 18.62
C LEU A 22 -8.61 4.44 19.90
N ARG A 23 -8.94 5.72 19.87
CA ARG A 23 -8.96 6.59 21.05
C ARG A 23 -9.96 6.07 22.10
N GLN A 24 -11.17 5.69 21.70
CA GLN A 24 -12.18 5.15 22.59
C GLN A 24 -11.69 3.86 23.27
N LEU A 25 -11.03 2.96 22.52
CA LEU A 25 -10.49 1.71 23.07
C LEU A 25 -9.29 1.94 24.00
N GLU A 26 -8.51 3.01 23.79
CA GLU A 26 -7.44 3.39 24.72
C GLU A 26 -7.97 3.96 26.03
N GLU A 27 -9.03 4.76 25.97
CA GLU A 27 -9.68 5.35 27.15
C GLU A 27 -10.54 4.32 27.92
N HIS A 28 -11.20 3.42 27.20
CA HIS A 28 -12.11 2.41 27.71
C HIS A 28 -11.82 1.06 27.04
N PRO A 29 -10.80 0.31 27.51
CA PRO A 29 -10.46 -0.99 26.94
C PRO A 29 -11.64 -1.98 27.02
N GLU A 30 -12.02 -2.55 25.88
CA GLU A 30 -13.06 -3.54 25.72
C GLU A 30 -12.47 -4.82 25.12
N GLY A 31 -12.27 -5.86 25.92
CA GLY A 31 -11.71 -7.12 25.43
C GLY A 31 -10.26 -7.02 24.96
N ASP A 32 -9.93 -7.79 23.92
CA ASP A 32 -8.59 -7.78 23.32
C ASP A 32 -8.36 -6.51 22.50
N ALA A 33 -7.11 -6.05 22.48
CA ALA A 33 -6.71 -4.92 21.61
C ALA A 33 -7.06 -5.21 20.13
N PRO A 34 -7.54 -4.23 19.35
CA PRO A 34 -7.90 -4.45 17.96
C PRO A 34 -6.67 -4.85 17.13
N TYR A 35 -6.90 -5.62 16.07
CA TYR A 35 -5.89 -5.88 15.05
C TYR A 35 -5.80 -4.67 14.13
N LEU A 36 -4.69 -3.96 14.18
CA LEU A 36 -4.50 -2.71 13.42
C LEU A 36 -3.69 -2.94 12.15
N ILE A 37 -4.28 -2.61 11.02
CA ILE A 37 -3.65 -2.62 9.71
C ILE A 37 -3.39 -1.17 9.26
N VAL A 38 -2.19 -0.91 8.75
CA VAL A 38 -1.83 0.36 8.10
C VAL A 38 -1.39 0.09 6.68
N SER A 39 -2.00 0.74 5.71
CA SER A 39 -1.66 0.61 4.28
C SER A 39 -1.01 1.90 3.76
N LEU A 40 0.17 1.73 3.16
CA LEU A 40 0.98 2.79 2.56
C LEU A 40 1.12 2.55 1.06
N GLY A 41 1.28 3.63 0.31
CA GLY A 41 1.56 3.54 -1.12
C GLY A 41 0.85 4.59 -1.96
N ASP A 42 0.47 4.19 -3.15
CA ASP A 42 -0.05 5.09 -4.19
C ASP A 42 -1.56 4.93 -4.47
N SER A 43 -1.98 5.29 -5.67
CA SER A 43 -3.38 5.21 -6.11
C SER A 43 -3.95 3.80 -6.14
N SER A 44 -3.12 2.76 -6.34
CA SER A 44 -3.57 1.38 -6.30
C SER A 44 -4.03 0.98 -4.89
N VAL A 45 -3.35 1.48 -3.87
CA VAL A 45 -3.71 1.29 -2.46
C VAL A 45 -4.98 2.07 -2.08
N GLN A 46 -5.20 3.24 -2.69
CA GLN A 46 -6.48 3.95 -2.56
C GLN A 46 -7.65 3.24 -3.24
N GLY A 47 -7.37 2.24 -4.08
CA GLY A 47 -8.38 1.48 -4.80
C GLY A 47 -8.84 2.18 -6.08
N MET A 48 -7.98 3.00 -6.70
CA MET A 48 -8.26 3.55 -8.03
C MET A 48 -8.50 2.40 -9.01
N GLY A 49 -9.61 2.49 -9.76
CA GLY A 49 -10.09 1.39 -10.61
C GLY A 49 -11.17 0.52 -9.98
N ALA A 50 -11.23 0.37 -8.68
CA ALA A 50 -12.35 -0.26 -8.00
C ALA A 50 -13.60 0.63 -8.02
N SER A 51 -14.79 0.04 -7.89
CA SER A 51 -16.06 0.79 -7.92
C SER A 51 -16.29 1.62 -6.65
N ARG A 52 -15.65 1.24 -5.54
CA ARG A 52 -15.72 1.93 -4.23
C ARG A 52 -14.53 1.53 -3.35
N ILE A 53 -14.21 2.33 -2.34
CA ILE A 53 -13.06 2.10 -1.44
C ILE A 53 -13.15 0.77 -0.67
N THR A 54 -14.35 0.27 -0.39
CA THR A 54 -14.57 -1.02 0.27
C THR A 54 -14.17 -2.22 -0.59
N GLU A 55 -13.97 -2.03 -1.89
CA GLU A 55 -13.50 -3.04 -2.84
C GLU A 55 -12.00 -2.90 -3.15
N SER A 56 -11.33 -1.91 -2.56
CA SER A 56 -9.87 -1.80 -2.63
C SER A 56 -9.19 -2.98 -1.93
N TYR A 57 -7.96 -3.30 -2.35
CA TYR A 57 -7.25 -4.41 -1.72
C TYR A 57 -7.04 -4.25 -0.21
N PRO A 58 -6.75 -3.05 0.34
CA PRO A 58 -6.62 -2.92 1.79
C PRO A 58 -7.92 -3.23 2.54
N ALA A 59 -9.06 -2.79 2.00
CA ALA A 59 -10.35 -3.09 2.62
C ALA A 59 -10.71 -4.58 2.52
N ARG A 60 -10.44 -5.22 1.38
CA ARG A 60 -10.63 -6.67 1.20
C ARG A 60 -9.68 -7.48 2.10
N LEU A 61 -8.43 -7.05 2.25
CA LEU A 61 -7.47 -7.67 3.17
C LEU A 61 -7.96 -7.58 4.62
N ALA A 62 -8.40 -6.41 5.05
CA ALA A 62 -8.95 -6.21 6.39
C ALA A 62 -10.17 -7.10 6.65
N SER A 63 -11.08 -7.20 5.67
CA SER A 63 -12.25 -8.07 5.74
C SER A 63 -11.86 -9.56 5.80
N ALA A 64 -10.88 -9.99 5.01
CA ALA A 64 -10.38 -11.36 5.01
C ALA A 64 -9.74 -11.73 6.36
N ILE A 65 -8.94 -10.85 6.93
CA ILE A 65 -8.35 -11.04 8.27
C ILE A 65 -9.44 -11.11 9.32
N ALA A 66 -10.41 -10.19 9.31
CA ALA A 66 -11.52 -10.17 10.24
C ALA A 66 -12.36 -11.47 10.23
N SER A 67 -12.42 -12.16 9.10
CA SER A 67 -13.08 -13.46 9.00
C SER A 67 -12.30 -14.63 9.59
N GLN A 68 -11.03 -14.44 9.94
CA GLN A 68 -10.12 -15.49 10.41
C GLN A 68 -9.73 -15.35 11.89
N ILE A 69 -9.91 -14.17 12.47
CA ILE A 69 -9.50 -13.89 13.84
C ILE A 69 -10.70 -13.40 14.66
N ASP A 70 -10.70 -13.71 15.96
CA ASP A 70 -11.72 -13.25 16.91
C ASP A 70 -11.25 -11.95 17.60
N ARG A 71 -10.95 -10.93 16.80
CA ARG A 71 -10.56 -9.59 17.24
C ARG A 71 -11.16 -8.55 16.31
N GLU A 72 -11.49 -7.39 16.82
CA GLU A 72 -11.86 -6.23 15.97
C GLU A 72 -10.69 -5.89 15.05
N VAL A 73 -10.94 -5.74 13.74
CA VAL A 73 -9.93 -5.35 12.76
C VAL A 73 -10.16 -3.91 12.35
N LEU A 74 -9.15 -3.08 12.52
CA LEU A 74 -9.16 -1.67 12.15
C LEU A 74 -8.14 -1.40 11.05
N LEU A 75 -8.49 -0.56 10.10
CA LEU A 75 -7.66 -0.19 8.95
C LEU A 75 -7.45 1.32 8.90
N LEU A 76 -6.19 1.73 8.79
CA LEU A 76 -5.78 3.07 8.38
C LEU A 76 -5.15 3.01 7.01
N ASN A 77 -5.66 3.74 6.05
CA ASN A 77 -5.10 3.85 4.71
C ASN A 77 -4.47 5.24 4.54
N LEU A 78 -3.15 5.31 4.59
CA LEU A 78 -2.37 6.54 4.49
C LEU A 78 -1.81 6.78 3.08
N SER A 79 -2.22 5.96 2.11
CA SER A 79 -1.78 6.07 0.72
C SER A 79 -2.24 7.38 0.06
N LEU A 80 -1.49 7.82 -0.93
CA LEU A 80 -1.77 9.03 -1.69
C LEU A 80 -1.72 8.73 -3.20
N SER A 81 -2.75 9.13 -3.93
CA SER A 81 -2.77 9.02 -5.38
C SER A 81 -1.60 9.78 -6.00
N GLY A 82 -0.83 9.15 -6.88
CA GLY A 82 0.38 9.71 -7.49
C GLY A 82 1.64 9.60 -6.62
N ALA A 83 1.56 8.98 -5.45
CA ALA A 83 2.72 8.84 -4.57
C ALA A 83 3.85 8.03 -5.20
N THR A 84 5.06 8.52 -5.00
CA THR A 84 6.33 7.86 -5.27
C THR A 84 6.95 7.35 -3.97
N ILE A 85 8.07 6.63 -4.04
CA ILE A 85 8.82 6.24 -2.84
C ILE A 85 9.25 7.45 -2.01
N GLU A 86 9.56 8.57 -2.66
CA GLU A 86 9.84 9.83 -1.96
C GLU A 86 8.63 10.35 -1.19
N SER A 87 7.43 10.26 -1.77
CA SER A 87 6.19 10.62 -1.08
C SER A 87 5.93 9.73 0.13
N VAL A 88 6.22 8.43 0.02
CA VAL A 88 6.12 7.51 1.18
C VAL A 88 7.10 7.95 2.27
N GLU A 89 8.38 8.13 1.93
CA GLU A 89 9.44 8.50 2.88
C GLU A 89 9.18 9.85 3.58
N LEU A 90 8.80 10.87 2.81
CA LEU A 90 8.74 12.26 3.29
C LEU A 90 7.34 12.72 3.75
N THR A 91 6.31 11.94 3.47
CA THR A 91 4.92 12.29 3.83
C THR A 91 4.24 11.18 4.64
N GLN A 92 4.16 9.96 4.12
CA GLN A 92 3.39 8.90 4.77
C GLN A 92 4.08 8.37 6.04
N ILE A 93 5.40 8.19 6.04
CA ILE A 93 6.17 7.79 7.24
C ILE A 93 6.09 8.84 8.35
N PRO A 94 6.32 10.16 8.09
CA PRO A 94 6.08 11.19 9.10
C PRO A 94 4.65 11.20 9.63
N GLN A 95 3.64 10.96 8.79
CA GLN A 95 2.25 10.84 9.22
C GLN A 95 2.05 9.64 10.15
N MET A 96 2.58 8.46 9.81
CA MET A 96 2.57 7.30 10.70
C MET A 96 3.18 7.63 12.07
N ARG A 97 4.33 8.30 12.08
CA ARG A 97 5.02 8.70 13.31
C ARG A 97 4.18 9.67 14.14
N GLY A 98 3.59 10.66 13.49
CA GLY A 98 2.70 11.64 14.15
C GLY A 98 1.44 11.01 14.76
N LEU A 99 0.99 9.88 14.22
CA LEU A 99 -0.15 9.11 14.73
C LEU A 99 0.24 8.07 15.81
N GLY A 100 1.53 8.00 16.19
CA GLY A 100 2.02 7.03 17.17
C GLY A 100 2.13 5.59 16.65
N LEU A 101 2.18 5.42 15.31
CA LEU A 101 2.23 4.11 14.65
C LEU A 101 3.66 3.59 14.45
N ILE A 102 4.66 4.44 14.70
CA ILE A 102 6.09 4.10 14.73
C ILE A 102 6.63 4.58 16.08
N ASP A 103 7.33 3.74 16.80
CA ASP A 103 7.94 4.06 18.11
C ASP A 103 6.95 4.61 19.16
N GLY A 104 5.65 4.41 18.98
CA GLY A 104 4.58 4.95 19.82
C GLY A 104 3.73 3.86 20.48
N SER A 105 2.58 4.28 21.01
CA SER A 105 1.64 3.40 21.72
C SER A 105 0.77 2.53 20.81
N ARG A 106 0.77 2.80 19.49
CA ARG A 106 -0.14 2.18 18.51
C ARG A 106 0.59 1.42 17.43
N VAL A 107 1.57 0.58 17.78
CA VAL A 107 2.29 -0.20 16.77
C VAL A 107 1.31 -1.10 16.01
N PRO A 108 1.23 -1.01 14.68
CA PRO A 108 0.33 -1.85 13.87
C PRO A 108 0.70 -3.33 13.97
N ASP A 109 -0.31 -4.20 13.90
CA ASP A 109 -0.10 -5.65 13.75
C ASP A 109 0.37 -5.97 12.31
N LEU A 110 -0.05 -5.19 11.33
CA LEU A 110 0.33 -5.36 9.93
C LEU A 110 0.49 -4.00 9.23
N VAL A 111 1.59 -3.83 8.52
CA VAL A 111 1.78 -2.74 7.55
C VAL A 111 1.90 -3.32 6.16
N THR A 112 1.22 -2.71 5.18
CA THR A 112 1.38 -3.02 3.76
C THR A 112 1.96 -1.82 3.03
N LEU A 113 2.89 -2.06 2.11
CA LEU A 113 3.51 -1.04 1.26
C LEU A 113 3.46 -1.49 -0.20
N THR A 114 2.75 -0.72 -1.03
CA THR A 114 2.70 -0.90 -2.48
C THR A 114 2.99 0.44 -3.15
N VAL A 115 4.18 0.55 -3.75
CA VAL A 115 4.67 1.78 -4.38
C VAL A 115 5.66 1.44 -5.48
N GLY A 116 5.92 2.38 -6.37
CA GLY A 116 6.93 2.26 -7.42
C GLY A 116 6.36 2.41 -8.84
N GLY A 117 5.07 2.20 -9.05
CA GLY A 117 4.46 2.39 -10.37
C GLY A 117 4.65 3.82 -10.90
N ASN A 118 4.45 4.82 -10.05
CA ASN A 118 4.67 6.22 -10.42
C ASN A 118 6.17 6.53 -10.61
N ASP A 119 7.06 5.90 -9.81
CA ASP A 119 8.51 6.04 -9.96
C ASP A 119 9.02 5.46 -11.28
N VAL A 120 8.40 4.36 -11.73
CA VAL A 120 8.68 3.79 -13.06
C VAL A 120 8.29 4.76 -14.17
N MET A 121 7.12 5.37 -14.07
CA MET A 121 6.57 6.28 -15.09
C MET A 121 7.25 7.64 -15.11
N ALA A 122 7.67 8.15 -13.96
CA ALA A 122 8.28 9.48 -13.86
C ALA A 122 9.69 9.58 -14.45
N GLU A 123 10.46 8.49 -14.41
CA GLU A 123 11.82 8.36 -14.98
C GLU A 123 12.87 9.36 -14.42
N ASP A 124 12.50 10.22 -13.49
CA ASP A 124 13.37 11.26 -12.91
C ASP A 124 14.26 10.77 -11.76
N MET A 125 14.00 9.56 -11.26
CA MET A 125 14.75 8.92 -10.18
C MET A 125 15.48 7.68 -10.69
N ALA A 126 16.79 7.58 -10.45
CA ALA A 126 17.54 6.37 -10.77
C ALA A 126 17.06 5.19 -9.90
N PRO A 127 17.02 3.95 -10.44
CA PRO A 127 16.60 2.78 -9.66
C PRO A 127 17.41 2.55 -8.36
N GLY A 128 18.69 2.92 -8.33
CA GLY A 128 19.50 2.88 -7.10
C GLY A 128 19.04 3.86 -6.04
N GLN A 129 18.63 5.07 -6.43
CA GLN A 129 18.08 6.07 -5.50
C GLN A 129 16.72 5.63 -4.94
N PHE A 130 15.89 4.99 -5.79
CA PHE A 130 14.64 4.37 -5.34
C PHE A 130 14.91 3.31 -4.25
N GLU A 131 15.89 2.42 -4.49
CA GLU A 131 16.26 1.38 -3.52
C GLU A 131 16.77 1.98 -2.20
N GLU A 132 17.62 3.00 -2.25
CA GLU A 132 18.11 3.68 -1.05
C GLU A 132 16.97 4.27 -0.21
N ARG A 133 16.00 4.93 -0.85
CA ARG A 133 14.82 5.47 -0.18
C ARG A 133 13.95 4.35 0.42
N LEU A 134 13.73 3.28 -0.35
CA LEU A 134 12.98 2.12 0.13
C LEU A 134 13.64 1.50 1.37
N ARG A 135 14.96 1.34 1.37
CA ARG A 135 15.71 0.83 2.54
C ARG A 135 15.51 1.71 3.78
N ARG A 136 15.51 3.04 3.63
CA ARG A 136 15.19 3.96 4.75
C ARG A 136 13.75 3.79 5.24
N VAL A 137 12.79 3.62 4.35
CA VAL A 137 11.40 3.33 4.72
C VAL A 137 11.32 2.00 5.48
N LEU A 138 11.91 0.93 4.95
CA LEU A 138 11.89 -0.40 5.58
C LEU A 138 12.52 -0.41 6.97
N SER A 139 13.57 0.42 7.20
CA SER A 139 14.26 0.48 8.49
C SER A 139 13.40 1.00 9.66
N VAL A 140 12.27 1.63 9.36
CA VAL A 140 11.34 2.17 10.38
C VAL A 140 9.99 1.45 10.41
N LEU A 141 9.71 0.56 9.46
CA LEU A 141 8.48 -0.22 9.46
C LEU A 141 8.57 -1.37 10.47
N PRO A 142 7.43 -1.77 11.07
CA PRO A 142 7.39 -2.95 11.92
C PRO A 142 7.89 -4.20 11.21
N PRO A 143 8.50 -5.17 11.95
CA PRO A 143 8.86 -6.47 11.39
C PRO A 143 7.66 -7.14 10.71
N ARG A 144 7.93 -7.93 9.66
CA ARG A 144 6.90 -8.65 8.88
C ARG A 144 5.92 -7.75 8.12
N SER A 145 6.24 -6.46 7.94
CA SER A 145 5.51 -5.61 6.99
C SER A 145 5.53 -6.24 5.59
N LEU A 146 4.39 -6.20 4.88
CA LEU A 146 4.27 -6.75 3.53
C LEU A 146 4.63 -5.69 2.50
N VAL A 147 5.58 -6.00 1.63
CA VAL A 147 6.05 -5.09 0.57
C VAL A 147 5.87 -5.76 -0.77
N SER A 148 5.12 -5.14 -1.67
CA SER A 148 4.88 -5.71 -3.00
C SER A 148 5.96 -5.31 -4.00
N THR A 149 6.27 -6.22 -4.93
CA THR A 149 6.93 -5.85 -6.18
C THR A 149 6.01 -4.98 -7.04
N ILE A 150 6.59 -4.28 -8.01
CA ILE A 150 5.82 -3.48 -8.98
C ILE A 150 5.15 -4.46 -9.96
N PRO A 151 3.85 -4.31 -10.26
CA PRO A 151 3.17 -5.14 -11.26
C PRO A 151 3.88 -5.11 -12.61
N SER A 152 3.67 -6.13 -13.44
CA SER A 152 4.14 -6.12 -14.81
C SER A 152 3.48 -4.98 -15.60
N PHE A 153 4.28 -4.25 -16.35
CA PHE A 153 3.83 -3.24 -17.31
C PHE A 153 3.55 -3.87 -18.70
N GLY A 154 3.69 -5.18 -18.81
CA GLY A 154 3.38 -5.93 -20.03
C GLY A 154 4.22 -5.48 -21.21
N ILE A 155 3.55 -4.96 -22.26
CA ILE A 155 4.20 -4.49 -23.51
C ILE A 155 4.64 -3.02 -23.45
N MET A 156 4.43 -2.33 -22.33
CA MET A 156 4.82 -0.92 -22.23
C MET A 156 6.35 -0.75 -22.26
N PRO A 157 6.86 0.36 -22.83
CA PRO A 157 8.30 0.62 -22.90
C PRO A 157 9.00 0.59 -21.54
N GLN A 158 8.27 0.90 -20.47
CA GLN A 158 8.77 0.96 -19.10
C GLN A 158 8.93 -0.43 -18.42
N GLU A 159 8.56 -1.52 -19.09
CA GLU A 159 8.61 -2.87 -18.49
C GLU A 159 10.01 -3.25 -17.97
N ALA A 160 11.06 -2.96 -18.73
CA ALA A 160 12.43 -3.24 -18.30
C ALA A 160 12.82 -2.45 -17.04
N ARG A 161 12.35 -1.20 -16.91
CA ARG A 161 12.56 -0.37 -15.72
C ARG A 161 11.76 -0.90 -14.53
N ALA A 162 10.51 -1.30 -14.75
CA ALA A 162 9.66 -1.91 -13.72
C ALA A 162 10.27 -3.21 -13.20
N GLN A 163 10.84 -4.05 -14.08
CA GLN A 163 11.57 -5.26 -13.68
C GLN A 163 12.79 -4.91 -12.81
N ASN A 164 13.65 -4.00 -13.27
CA ASN A 164 14.85 -3.61 -12.52
C ASN A 164 14.48 -3.06 -11.11
N MET A 165 13.46 -2.23 -11.02
CA MET A 165 13.02 -1.69 -9.73
C MET A 165 12.39 -2.77 -8.85
N SER A 166 11.65 -3.74 -9.41
CA SER A 166 11.12 -4.88 -8.66
C SER A 166 12.23 -5.77 -8.10
N ASP A 167 13.29 -6.00 -8.87
CA ASP A 167 14.48 -6.76 -8.39
C ASP A 167 15.14 -6.05 -7.20
N ARG A 168 15.19 -4.72 -7.22
CA ARG A 168 15.71 -3.90 -6.11
C ARG A 168 14.79 -3.91 -4.89
N ILE A 169 13.47 -3.95 -5.09
CA ILE A 169 12.52 -4.18 -3.99
C ILE A 169 12.81 -5.52 -3.34
N GLY A 170 12.96 -6.59 -4.13
CA GLY A 170 13.30 -7.93 -3.63
C GLY A 170 14.60 -7.93 -2.82
N ALA A 171 15.66 -7.28 -3.32
CA ALA A 171 16.93 -7.17 -2.62
C ALA A 171 16.80 -6.39 -1.30
N ALA A 172 16.12 -5.24 -1.31
CA ALA A 172 15.93 -4.43 -0.10
C ALA A 172 15.11 -5.18 0.97
N VAL A 173 14.07 -5.91 0.55
CA VAL A 173 13.24 -6.72 1.45
C VAL A 173 14.04 -7.89 2.03
N ALA A 174 14.86 -8.57 1.22
CA ALA A 174 15.71 -9.68 1.68
C ALA A 174 16.71 -9.27 2.77
N ASP A 175 17.13 -8.00 2.78
CA ASP A 175 18.04 -7.43 3.78
C ASP A 175 17.30 -6.79 4.97
N SER A 176 16.00 -7.01 5.12
CA SER A 176 15.13 -6.40 6.14
C SER A 176 14.29 -7.46 6.86
N ASP A 177 13.52 -7.04 7.87
CA ASP A 177 12.53 -7.89 8.55
C ASP A 177 11.16 -7.92 7.84
N ALA A 178 11.02 -7.27 6.69
CA ALA A 178 9.80 -7.27 5.88
C ALA A 178 9.62 -8.57 5.08
N GLN A 179 8.43 -8.78 4.54
CA GLN A 179 8.09 -9.92 3.70
C GLN A 179 7.70 -9.46 2.29
N LEU A 180 8.23 -10.13 1.28
CA LEU A 180 7.94 -9.82 -0.11
C LEU A 180 6.60 -10.42 -0.55
N VAL A 181 5.79 -9.61 -1.22
CA VAL A 181 4.63 -10.06 -2.01
C VAL A 181 4.97 -9.91 -3.49
N ASP A 182 5.17 -11.02 -4.17
CA ASP A 182 5.56 -11.03 -5.58
C ASP A 182 4.36 -10.78 -6.51
N LEU A 183 3.87 -9.53 -6.48
CA LEU A 183 2.77 -9.08 -7.32
C LEU A 183 3.14 -9.12 -8.81
N ARG A 184 4.44 -8.95 -9.13
CA ARG A 184 4.93 -8.96 -10.49
C ARG A 184 4.73 -10.33 -11.15
N SER A 185 5.18 -11.40 -10.52
CA SER A 185 4.98 -12.75 -11.06
C SER A 185 3.51 -13.07 -11.27
N LEU A 186 2.65 -12.69 -10.35
CA LEU A 186 1.20 -12.88 -10.49
C LEU A 186 0.62 -12.14 -11.70
N THR A 187 1.12 -10.94 -12.00
CA THR A 187 0.60 -10.12 -13.11
C THR A 187 1.22 -10.47 -14.46
N GLN A 188 2.40 -11.10 -14.49
CA GLN A 188 3.03 -11.57 -15.74
C GLN A 188 2.32 -12.78 -16.36
N GLU A 189 1.61 -13.58 -15.57
CA GLU A 189 0.90 -14.77 -16.03
C GLU A 189 -0.34 -14.44 -16.87
N TYR A 190 -0.83 -13.19 -16.84
CA TYR A 190 -2.02 -12.81 -17.57
C TYR A 190 -1.71 -12.54 -19.06
N SER A 191 -2.53 -13.14 -19.95
CA SER A 191 -2.46 -12.83 -21.38
C SER A 191 -2.83 -11.38 -21.67
N LEU A 192 -2.28 -10.81 -22.74
CA LEU A 192 -2.55 -9.43 -23.18
C LEU A 192 -4.04 -9.03 -23.18
N PRO A 193 -4.98 -9.85 -23.74
CA PRO A 193 -6.40 -9.52 -23.68
C PRO A 193 -6.95 -9.53 -22.26
N THR A 194 -6.53 -10.47 -21.42
CA THR A 194 -6.93 -10.56 -20.03
C THR A 194 -6.39 -9.38 -19.22
N TYR A 195 -5.12 -9.01 -19.46
CA TYR A 195 -4.49 -7.84 -18.84
C TYR A 195 -5.23 -6.54 -19.19
N THR A 196 -5.50 -6.34 -20.49
CA THR A 196 -6.06 -5.07 -20.99
C THR A 196 -7.55 -4.93 -20.69
N PHE A 197 -8.33 -6.00 -20.79
CA PHE A 197 -9.81 -5.94 -20.74
C PHE A 197 -10.43 -6.45 -19.44
N ALA A 198 -9.75 -7.33 -18.71
CA ALA A 198 -10.30 -7.94 -17.50
C ALA A 198 -9.77 -7.34 -16.19
N TYR A 199 -8.55 -6.81 -16.18
CA TYR A 199 -7.87 -6.41 -14.93
C TYR A 199 -7.55 -4.92 -14.82
N HIS A 200 -7.74 -4.11 -15.85
CA HIS A 200 -7.45 -2.69 -15.81
C HIS A 200 -8.71 -1.84 -15.94
N ALA A 201 -8.71 -0.73 -15.21
CA ALA A 201 -9.70 0.32 -15.38
C ALA A 201 -9.60 0.95 -16.78
N ALA A 202 -10.53 1.83 -17.12
CA ALA A 202 -10.58 2.50 -18.43
C ALA A 202 -9.32 3.31 -18.79
N ASP A 203 -8.45 3.59 -17.84
CA ASP A 203 -7.16 4.27 -18.03
C ASP A 203 -6.01 3.32 -18.40
N PHE A 204 -6.25 2.02 -18.44
CA PHE A 204 -5.28 0.96 -18.72
C PHE A 204 -4.06 0.93 -17.78
N PHE A 205 -4.09 1.67 -16.68
CA PHE A 205 -3.00 1.77 -15.71
C PHE A 205 -3.38 1.20 -14.34
N HIS A 206 -4.59 1.49 -13.86
CA HIS A 206 -5.06 0.99 -12.58
C HIS A 206 -5.80 -0.33 -12.73
N PRO A 207 -5.59 -1.30 -11.80
CA PRO A 207 -6.38 -2.53 -11.79
C PRO A 207 -7.85 -2.23 -11.52
N ASN A 208 -8.76 -3.00 -12.09
CA ASN A 208 -10.18 -2.93 -11.76
C ASN A 208 -10.53 -3.84 -10.56
N SER A 209 -11.79 -3.77 -10.13
CA SER A 209 -12.30 -4.58 -9.00
C SER A 209 -12.51 -6.06 -9.40
#